data_bcdd1f91b8a8267c4c8864fd1215f2d9
#
_entry.id   bcdd1f91b8a8267c4c8864fd1215f2d9
#
_cell.length_a   1.000
_cell.length_b   1.000
_cell.length_c   1.000
_cell.angle_alpha   90.00
_cell.angle_beta   90.00
_cell.angle_gamma   90.00
#
_symmetry.space_group_name_H-M   'P 1'
#
loop_
_entity.id
_entity.type
_entity.pdbx_description
1 polymer ?
#
loop_
_entity_poly.entity_id
_entity_poly.type
_entity_poly.pdbx_seq_one_letter_code
_entity_poly.pdbx_strand_id
1 'polypeptide(L)'
;MKAYGQMNTEELLALKEELTAEFEDIKSRGASMDMSRGKPGEDQLALSMGMLDVLDSSSDMKSQGTDTRNYGQMDGLLEMKKLLADMVETDPENVIVYGNASLNIMFDTVSRSMTHGVMGSTPWCRLDRVKFLCPVPGYDRHFSITEYFGIEMIPVEMTENGPDMDTVEKLVEGDEAVKGMWCVPKYSNPQGYTYSEETVRRLAAMKPKAADFRIYWDNAYAVHHLYGEKERQDWLPDILALCKEAGNPDMVYEFVSTSKVTFPGAGVCMAASSEANRKEFLRHLQIQTIGHDKVNQLRHVRFLRDMDGVREHMKKQGELTLTRFEAVWKLLESELGGLGIGTWTYPRGGYFISFAAMDGGARAIVAKAKEAGLTLTPAGSSFPYKKDPKDSNIRIAPTYPSVEELQLAGRVFVLSVKLVTIDKLLENK
;
A
#
# COMPACT_ATOMS: atom_id res chain seq x y z
N MET A 1 -2.47 -34.23 6.65
CA MET A 1 -3.47 -34.16 7.74
C MET A 1 -4.86 -34.15 7.14
N LYS A 2 -5.92 -34.66 7.82
CA LYS A 2 -7.30 -34.60 7.32
C LYS A 2 -7.80 -33.17 7.34
N ALA A 3 -8.51 -32.72 6.28
CA ALA A 3 -9.10 -31.36 6.26
C ALA A 3 -10.13 -31.22 7.40
N TYR A 4 -10.16 -30.04 8.06
CA TYR A 4 -11.00 -29.82 9.25
C TYR A 4 -12.49 -30.01 8.97
N GLY A 5 -12.98 -29.62 7.79
CA GLY A 5 -14.37 -29.84 7.38
C GLY A 5 -14.77 -31.31 7.25
N GLN A 6 -13.81 -32.23 7.17
CA GLN A 6 -14.02 -33.68 7.07
C GLN A 6 -13.93 -34.39 8.42
N MET A 7 -13.53 -33.69 9.49
CA MET A 7 -13.42 -34.25 10.85
C MET A 7 -14.79 -34.34 11.50
N ASN A 8 -15.00 -35.39 12.32
CA ASN A 8 -16.20 -35.48 13.14
C ASN A 8 -16.05 -34.61 14.40
N THR A 9 -17.12 -34.50 15.20
CA THR A 9 -17.15 -33.67 16.42
C THR A 9 -16.11 -34.11 17.45
N GLU A 10 -15.93 -35.43 17.65
CA GLU A 10 -14.98 -35.99 18.61
C GLU A 10 -13.53 -35.70 18.19
N GLU A 11 -13.20 -35.87 16.91
CA GLU A 11 -11.89 -35.52 16.35
C GLU A 11 -11.58 -34.02 16.52
N LEU A 12 -12.56 -33.14 16.28
CA LEU A 12 -12.41 -31.68 16.45
C LEU A 12 -12.22 -31.26 17.91
N LEU A 13 -12.95 -31.91 18.86
CA LEU A 13 -12.82 -31.63 20.29
C LEU A 13 -11.46 -32.05 20.83
N ALA A 14 -10.98 -33.26 20.45
CA ALA A 14 -9.66 -33.73 20.87
C ALA A 14 -8.54 -32.79 20.34
N LEU A 15 -8.62 -32.39 19.06
CA LEU A 15 -7.67 -31.46 18.47
C LEU A 15 -7.72 -30.06 19.14
N LYS A 16 -8.92 -29.60 19.47
CA LYS A 16 -9.10 -28.33 20.21
C LYS A 16 -8.40 -28.34 21.57
N GLU A 17 -8.50 -29.41 22.30
CA GLU A 17 -7.85 -29.56 23.61
C GLU A 17 -6.33 -29.44 23.50
N GLU A 18 -5.72 -30.16 22.53
CA GLU A 18 -4.28 -30.11 22.24
C GLU A 18 -3.82 -28.70 21.90
N LEU A 19 -4.48 -28.07 20.90
CA LEU A 19 -4.12 -26.74 20.44
C LEU A 19 -4.35 -25.64 21.49
N THR A 20 -5.36 -25.82 22.36
CA THR A 20 -5.63 -24.90 23.48
C THR A 20 -4.50 -24.94 24.50
N ALA A 21 -4.01 -26.14 24.84
CA ALA A 21 -2.90 -26.29 25.77
C ALA A 21 -1.63 -25.57 25.26
N GLU A 22 -1.31 -25.73 23.99
CA GLU A 22 -0.18 -25.03 23.38
C GLU A 22 -0.39 -23.50 23.34
N PHE A 23 -1.60 -23.05 22.99
CA PHE A 23 -1.93 -21.63 22.96
C PHE A 23 -1.79 -20.97 24.33
N GLU A 24 -2.30 -21.61 25.39
CA GLU A 24 -2.19 -21.07 26.74
C GLU A 24 -0.74 -21.11 27.29
N ASP A 25 0.08 -22.10 26.88
CA ASP A 25 1.51 -22.10 27.20
C ASP A 25 2.22 -20.88 26.59
N ILE A 26 2.00 -20.61 25.32
CA ILE A 26 2.59 -19.41 24.63
C ILE A 26 2.08 -18.12 25.29
N LYS A 27 0.79 -18.02 25.54
CA LYS A 27 0.16 -16.86 26.17
C LYS A 27 0.75 -16.59 27.58
N SER A 28 1.03 -17.65 28.34
CA SER A 28 1.62 -17.53 29.69
C SER A 28 3.01 -16.88 29.71
N ARG A 29 3.73 -16.92 28.57
CA ARG A 29 5.06 -16.32 28.42
C ARG A 29 5.03 -14.80 28.31
N GLY A 30 3.86 -14.19 28.07
CA GLY A 30 3.65 -12.75 28.07
C GLY A 30 4.40 -11.99 26.97
N ALA A 31 4.67 -12.63 25.84
CA ALA A 31 5.35 -11.99 24.70
C ALA A 31 4.47 -10.91 24.06
N SER A 32 5.12 -9.85 23.52
CA SER A 32 4.45 -8.81 22.73
C SER A 32 5.02 -8.80 21.32
N MET A 33 4.18 -9.02 20.31
CA MET A 33 4.55 -9.16 18.93
C MET A 33 3.67 -8.25 18.06
N ASP A 34 4.24 -7.62 17.03
CA ASP A 34 3.50 -6.68 16.15
C ASP A 34 3.68 -7.04 14.67
N MET A 35 2.64 -7.57 14.04
CA MET A 35 2.52 -7.77 12.59
C MET A 35 1.41 -6.89 11.98
N SER A 36 1.09 -5.74 12.60
CA SER A 36 -0.03 -4.88 12.17
C SER A 36 0.35 -3.90 11.08
N ARG A 37 1.59 -3.41 11.05
CA ARG A 37 2.02 -2.30 10.19
C ARG A 37 3.15 -2.69 9.27
N GLY A 38 2.98 -2.40 7.97
CA GLY A 38 4.04 -2.48 6.98
C GLY A 38 5.01 -1.31 7.12
N LYS A 39 5.93 -1.41 8.06
CA LYS A 39 7.05 -0.49 8.27
C LYS A 39 8.37 -1.26 8.17
N PRO A 40 9.48 -0.60 7.77
CA PRO A 40 10.78 -1.25 7.72
C PRO A 40 11.24 -1.65 9.13
N GLY A 41 11.93 -2.78 9.22
CA GLY A 41 12.64 -3.23 10.42
C GLY A 41 13.92 -2.43 10.67
N GLU A 42 14.55 -2.62 11.82
CA GLU A 42 15.75 -1.89 12.21
C GLU A 42 16.92 -2.15 11.24
N ASP A 43 17.10 -3.38 10.80
CA ASP A 43 18.10 -3.78 9.81
C ASP A 43 17.88 -3.12 8.43
N GLN A 44 16.61 -2.98 8.02
CA GLN A 44 16.27 -2.24 6.80
C GLN A 44 16.58 -0.75 6.92
N LEU A 45 16.28 -0.13 8.06
CA LEU A 45 16.64 1.25 8.34
C LEU A 45 18.15 1.46 8.38
N ALA A 46 18.89 0.48 8.91
CA ALA A 46 20.35 0.51 8.97
C ALA A 46 21.00 0.63 7.58
N LEU A 47 20.40 0.06 6.53
CA LEU A 47 20.88 0.20 5.14
C LEU A 47 20.89 1.66 4.66
N SER A 48 20.07 2.51 5.23
CA SER A 48 19.95 3.93 4.86
C SER A 48 20.76 4.86 5.77
N MET A 49 21.45 4.36 6.81
CA MET A 49 22.18 5.21 7.76
C MET A 49 23.25 6.07 7.10
N GLY A 50 23.94 5.55 6.08
CA GLY A 50 24.91 6.33 5.31
C GLY A 50 24.35 7.58 4.64
N MET A 51 23.01 7.68 4.50
CA MET A 51 22.36 8.90 4.01
C MET A 51 22.55 10.10 4.97
N LEU A 52 22.81 9.87 6.23
CA LEU A 52 23.04 10.93 7.21
C LEU A 52 24.43 11.58 7.06
N ASP A 53 25.36 10.89 6.41
CA ASP A 53 26.75 11.31 6.27
C ASP A 53 27.08 11.92 4.89
N VAL A 54 26.10 11.92 3.94
CA VAL A 54 26.36 12.43 2.57
C VAL A 54 26.33 13.95 2.46
N LEU A 55 25.86 14.66 3.49
CA LEU A 55 25.87 16.11 3.59
C LEU A 55 26.36 16.54 4.98
N ASP A 56 27.38 17.39 4.98
CA ASP A 56 27.94 18.03 6.17
C ASP A 56 28.13 19.54 5.96
N SER A 57 28.76 20.24 6.93
CA SER A 57 29.00 21.70 6.85
C SER A 57 29.98 22.11 5.76
N SER A 58 30.76 21.18 5.20
CA SER A 58 31.71 21.41 4.09
C SER A 58 31.16 21.05 2.73
N SER A 59 29.98 20.44 2.67
CA SER A 59 29.37 19.95 1.43
C SER A 59 28.93 21.09 0.53
N ASP A 60 29.04 20.90 -0.78
CA ASP A 60 28.36 21.79 -1.74
C ASP A 60 26.83 21.60 -1.64
N MET A 61 26.18 22.64 -1.17
CA MET A 61 24.72 22.67 -0.97
C MET A 61 23.95 23.14 -2.20
N LYS A 62 24.61 23.21 -3.39
CA LYS A 62 23.95 23.57 -4.64
C LYS A 62 23.61 22.34 -5.46
N SER A 63 22.44 22.40 -6.08
CA SER A 63 21.98 21.47 -7.10
C SER A 63 21.67 22.26 -8.36
N GLN A 64 22.48 22.07 -9.42
CA GLN A 64 22.35 22.78 -10.71
C GLN A 64 22.16 24.32 -10.56
N GLY A 65 22.95 24.92 -9.69
CA GLY A 65 22.90 26.36 -9.43
C GLY A 65 21.87 26.81 -8.38
N THR A 66 20.93 25.94 -7.97
CA THR A 66 19.97 26.21 -6.91
C THR A 66 20.60 25.96 -5.55
N ASP A 67 20.63 26.96 -4.68
CA ASP A 67 21.04 26.80 -3.29
C ASP A 67 19.90 26.14 -2.48
N THR A 68 20.13 24.90 -2.06
CA THR A 68 19.13 24.09 -1.38
C THR A 68 18.74 24.60 0.00
N ARG A 69 19.55 25.48 0.58
CA ARG A 69 19.30 26.08 1.90
C ARG A 69 18.30 27.25 1.84
N ASN A 70 17.99 27.76 0.65
CA ASN A 70 17.19 28.97 0.48
C ASN A 70 15.79 28.65 -0.10
N TYR A 71 14.93 29.65 -0.16
CA TYR A 71 13.62 29.57 -0.77
C TYR A 71 13.67 29.29 -2.28
N GLY A 72 12.51 29.00 -2.87
CA GLY A 72 12.36 28.78 -4.30
C GLY A 72 12.34 27.31 -4.71
N GLN A 73 12.30 27.06 -6.00
CA GLN A 73 12.17 25.75 -6.60
C GLN A 73 10.93 24.99 -6.10
N MET A 74 9.75 25.57 -6.37
CA MET A 74 8.46 25.10 -5.87
C MET A 74 8.16 23.65 -6.23
N ASP A 75 8.59 23.21 -7.41
CA ASP A 75 8.36 21.86 -7.94
C ASP A 75 9.48 20.87 -7.61
N GLY A 76 10.48 21.30 -6.82
CA GLY A 76 11.59 20.48 -6.34
C GLY A 76 12.85 20.53 -7.20
N LEU A 77 13.92 19.89 -6.71
CA LEU A 77 15.19 19.81 -7.42
C LEU A 77 15.07 18.93 -8.68
N LEU A 78 15.66 19.36 -9.78
CA LEU A 78 15.60 18.62 -11.06
C LEU A 78 16.17 17.19 -10.94
N GLU A 79 17.26 17.01 -10.20
CA GLU A 79 17.83 15.68 -9.97
C GLU A 79 16.88 14.78 -9.18
N MET A 80 16.15 15.34 -8.19
CA MET A 80 15.18 14.57 -7.43
C MET A 80 13.94 14.24 -8.27
N LYS A 81 13.49 15.17 -9.13
CA LYS A 81 12.42 14.91 -10.10
C LYS A 81 12.78 13.77 -11.03
N LYS A 82 14.00 13.78 -11.59
CA LYS A 82 14.49 12.69 -12.45
C LYS A 82 14.52 11.35 -11.72
N LEU A 83 15.10 11.33 -10.52
CA LEU A 83 15.20 10.09 -9.74
C LEU A 83 13.82 9.48 -9.44
N LEU A 84 12.86 10.29 -9.01
CA LEU A 84 11.50 9.82 -8.72
C LEU A 84 10.74 9.42 -9.98
N ALA A 85 10.91 10.14 -11.07
CA ALA A 85 10.33 9.81 -12.37
C ALA A 85 10.85 8.47 -12.91
N ASP A 86 12.15 8.25 -12.81
CA ASP A 86 12.79 7.00 -13.24
C ASP A 86 12.29 5.79 -12.43
N MET A 87 11.91 5.97 -11.16
CA MET A 87 11.33 4.89 -10.33
C MET A 87 10.00 4.35 -10.87
N VAL A 88 9.29 5.14 -11.66
CA VAL A 88 7.96 4.79 -12.23
C VAL A 88 7.93 4.89 -13.75
N GLU A 89 9.10 5.06 -14.37
CA GLU A 89 9.28 5.10 -15.82
C GLU A 89 8.47 6.20 -16.53
N THR A 90 8.25 7.35 -15.82
CA THR A 90 7.52 8.50 -16.36
C THR A 90 8.44 9.67 -16.73
N ASP A 91 7.91 10.70 -17.39
CA ASP A 91 8.68 11.90 -17.74
C ASP A 91 8.89 12.81 -16.51
N PRO A 92 10.14 13.24 -16.21
CA PRO A 92 10.43 14.19 -15.13
C PRO A 92 9.64 15.51 -15.22
N GLU A 93 9.23 15.91 -16.42
CA GLU A 93 8.39 17.09 -16.61
C GLU A 93 7.00 16.94 -15.97
N ASN A 94 6.51 15.73 -15.77
CA ASN A 94 5.25 15.45 -15.09
C ASN A 94 5.33 15.57 -13.58
N VAL A 95 6.53 15.63 -12.99
CA VAL A 95 6.78 15.47 -11.54
C VAL A 95 6.81 16.80 -10.80
N ILE A 96 6.15 16.84 -9.65
CA ILE A 96 6.34 17.83 -8.57
C ILE A 96 6.82 17.07 -7.33
N VAL A 97 7.94 17.50 -6.75
CA VAL A 97 8.47 16.94 -5.51
C VAL A 97 7.84 17.67 -4.33
N TYR A 98 7.37 16.88 -3.35
CA TYR A 98 6.73 17.38 -2.14
C TYR A 98 7.56 17.05 -0.88
N GLY A 99 6.90 17.06 0.27
CA GLY A 99 7.48 16.73 1.58
C GLY A 99 7.76 15.23 1.76
N ASN A 100 7.56 14.71 2.97
CA ASN A 100 8.05 13.36 3.33
C ASN A 100 7.10 12.21 3.01
N ALA A 101 5.80 12.45 2.78
CA ALA A 101 4.83 11.37 2.64
C ALA A 101 3.77 11.65 1.58
N SER A 102 3.59 10.70 0.65
CA SER A 102 2.54 10.76 -0.39
C SER A 102 1.13 10.86 0.19
N LEU A 103 0.89 10.30 1.38
CA LEU A 103 -0.40 10.42 2.07
C LEU A 103 -0.83 11.86 2.29
N ASN A 104 0.11 12.76 2.58
CA ASN A 104 -0.18 14.20 2.71
C ASN A 104 -0.67 14.79 1.38
N ILE A 105 -0.03 14.42 0.26
CA ILE A 105 -0.43 14.92 -1.07
C ILE A 105 -1.84 14.42 -1.41
N MET A 106 -2.11 13.14 -1.17
CA MET A 106 -3.43 12.55 -1.42
C MET A 106 -4.51 13.23 -0.59
N PHE A 107 -4.25 13.46 0.70
CA PHE A 107 -5.17 14.23 1.57
C PHE A 107 -5.38 15.65 1.05
N ASP A 108 -4.30 16.39 0.74
CA ASP A 108 -4.38 17.75 0.22
C ASP A 108 -5.15 17.81 -1.10
N THR A 109 -4.94 16.84 -1.99
CA THR A 109 -5.62 16.79 -3.30
C THR A 109 -7.12 16.59 -3.13
N VAL A 110 -7.56 15.69 -2.24
CA VAL A 110 -8.99 15.52 -1.91
C VAL A 110 -9.54 16.80 -1.24
N SER A 111 -8.81 17.36 -0.28
CA SER A 111 -9.20 18.61 0.40
C SER A 111 -9.40 19.77 -0.57
N ARG A 112 -8.49 19.92 -1.53
CA ARG A 112 -8.59 20.94 -2.58
C ARG A 112 -9.77 20.70 -3.51
N SER A 113 -10.03 19.46 -3.88
CA SER A 113 -11.20 19.09 -4.68
C SER A 113 -12.50 19.41 -3.94
N MET A 114 -12.54 19.16 -2.64
CA MET A 114 -13.70 19.53 -1.78
C MET A 114 -13.92 21.03 -1.74
N THR A 115 -12.86 21.84 -1.65
CA THR A 115 -12.97 23.29 -1.38
C THR A 115 -12.92 24.16 -2.63
N HIS A 116 -12.23 23.73 -3.69
CA HIS A 116 -11.96 24.52 -4.89
C HIS A 116 -12.40 23.84 -6.19
N GLY A 117 -12.81 22.56 -6.14
CA GLY A 117 -13.09 21.75 -7.34
C GLY A 117 -11.82 21.24 -8.00
N VAL A 118 -11.96 20.63 -9.15
CA VAL A 118 -10.88 20.10 -9.98
C VAL A 118 -10.92 20.83 -11.32
N MET A 119 -9.83 21.47 -11.72
CA MET A 119 -9.72 22.17 -13.01
C MET A 119 -10.88 23.15 -13.28
N GLY A 120 -11.34 23.87 -12.25
CA GLY A 120 -12.43 24.82 -12.34
C GLY A 120 -13.84 24.23 -12.26
N SER A 121 -13.97 22.94 -11.94
CA SER A 121 -15.27 22.32 -11.65
C SER A 121 -15.89 22.87 -10.36
N THR A 122 -17.14 22.56 -10.14
CA THR A 122 -17.82 22.88 -8.87
C THR A 122 -17.08 22.23 -7.70
N PRO A 123 -16.74 22.97 -6.63
CA PRO A 123 -16.20 22.37 -5.40
C PRO A 123 -17.08 21.22 -4.90
N TRP A 124 -16.46 20.09 -4.61
CA TRP A 124 -17.20 18.87 -4.25
C TRP A 124 -18.06 19.04 -3.00
N CYS A 125 -17.66 19.91 -2.06
CA CYS A 125 -18.50 20.22 -0.89
C CYS A 125 -19.83 20.93 -1.22
N ARG A 126 -20.02 21.39 -2.45
CA ARG A 126 -21.26 22.01 -2.95
C ARG A 126 -22.13 21.07 -3.78
N LEU A 127 -21.66 19.83 -3.99
CA LEU A 127 -22.42 18.80 -4.68
C LEU A 127 -23.27 18.02 -3.68
N ASP A 128 -24.42 17.57 -4.12
CA ASP A 128 -25.31 16.76 -3.27
C ASP A 128 -24.68 15.41 -2.88
N ARG A 129 -23.89 14.84 -3.77
CA ARG A 129 -23.21 13.56 -3.56
C ARG A 129 -21.87 13.53 -4.25
N VAL A 130 -20.90 12.97 -3.55
CA VAL A 130 -19.56 12.62 -4.09
C VAL A 130 -19.26 11.17 -3.74
N LYS A 131 -18.79 10.41 -4.70
CA LYS A 131 -18.49 8.98 -4.55
C LYS A 131 -17.08 8.67 -5.02
N PHE A 132 -16.45 7.74 -4.31
CA PHE A 132 -15.17 7.15 -4.73
C PHE A 132 -15.29 5.65 -4.87
N LEU A 133 -14.68 5.11 -5.92
CA LEU A 133 -14.48 3.68 -6.09
C LEU A 133 -13.31 3.23 -5.22
N CYS A 134 -13.53 2.19 -4.47
CA CYS A 134 -12.59 1.65 -3.50
C CYS A 134 -12.35 0.17 -3.79
N PRO A 135 -11.30 -0.19 -4.54
CA PRO A 135 -10.90 -1.58 -4.71
C PRO A 135 -10.64 -2.25 -3.35
N VAL A 136 -11.24 -3.42 -3.13
CA VAL A 136 -11.21 -4.12 -1.85
C VAL A 136 -10.82 -5.60 -2.00
N PRO A 137 -10.02 -6.12 -1.03
CA PRO A 137 -9.42 -5.43 0.10
C PRO A 137 -8.39 -4.39 -0.36
N GLY A 138 -8.28 -3.25 0.34
CA GLY A 138 -7.45 -2.12 -0.05
C GLY A 138 -6.78 -1.41 1.14
N TYR A 139 -6.16 -0.27 0.87
CA TYR A 139 -5.39 0.47 1.87
C TYR A 139 -6.29 1.31 2.78
N ASP A 140 -6.29 1.01 4.05
CA ASP A 140 -7.14 1.61 5.09
C ASP A 140 -7.02 3.14 5.20
N ARG A 141 -5.85 3.72 4.86
CA ARG A 141 -5.66 5.17 4.91
C ARG A 141 -6.39 5.91 3.79
N HIS A 142 -6.49 5.32 2.61
CA HIS A 142 -7.31 5.85 1.52
C HIS A 142 -8.78 5.97 1.96
N PHE A 143 -9.30 4.90 2.54
CA PHE A 143 -10.68 4.88 3.04
C PHE A 143 -10.90 5.89 4.16
N SER A 144 -9.90 6.05 5.05
CA SER A 144 -9.97 7.04 6.13
C SER A 144 -10.00 8.48 5.61
N ILE A 145 -9.26 8.81 4.55
CA ILE A 145 -9.34 10.14 3.89
C ILE A 145 -10.75 10.33 3.32
N THR A 146 -11.25 9.35 2.59
CA THR A 146 -12.55 9.41 1.93
C THR A 146 -13.68 9.59 2.94
N GLU A 147 -13.66 8.80 4.02
CA GLU A 147 -14.62 8.88 5.13
C GLU A 147 -14.55 10.24 5.85
N TYR A 148 -13.32 10.74 6.09
CA TYR A 148 -13.11 12.04 6.77
C TYR A 148 -13.77 13.20 6.03
N PHE A 149 -13.78 13.19 4.70
CA PHE A 149 -14.42 14.21 3.88
C PHE A 149 -15.91 13.92 3.58
N GLY A 150 -16.49 12.86 4.15
CA GLY A 150 -17.88 12.50 3.93
C GLY A 150 -18.19 12.00 2.52
N ILE A 151 -17.18 11.54 1.80
CA ILE A 151 -17.33 10.99 0.45
C ILE A 151 -17.85 9.55 0.56
N GLU A 152 -18.90 9.22 -0.20
CA GLU A 152 -19.45 7.86 -0.24
C GLU A 152 -18.47 6.89 -0.90
N MET A 153 -18.17 5.79 -0.24
CA MET A 153 -17.26 4.77 -0.73
C MET A 153 -18.01 3.61 -1.35
N ILE A 154 -17.70 3.29 -2.60
CA ILE A 154 -18.25 2.15 -3.33
C ILE A 154 -17.16 1.07 -3.42
N PRO A 155 -17.31 -0.08 -2.73
CA PRO A 155 -16.36 -1.15 -2.85
C PRO A 155 -16.41 -1.79 -4.25
N VAL A 156 -15.24 -2.09 -4.80
CA VAL A 156 -15.06 -2.82 -6.05
C VAL A 156 -14.17 -4.03 -5.78
N GLU A 157 -14.54 -5.19 -6.24
CA GLU A 157 -13.76 -6.42 -6.00
C GLU A 157 -12.39 -6.35 -6.69
N MET A 158 -11.35 -6.77 -5.97
CA MET A 158 -10.01 -6.96 -6.53
C MET A 158 -9.84 -8.39 -7.05
N THR A 159 -9.32 -8.50 -8.26
CA THR A 159 -8.82 -9.76 -8.85
C THR A 159 -7.29 -9.80 -8.82
N GLU A 160 -6.70 -10.91 -9.21
CA GLU A 160 -5.23 -11.03 -9.34
C GLU A 160 -4.63 -10.07 -10.39
N ASN A 161 -5.45 -9.57 -11.31
CA ASN A 161 -5.06 -8.65 -12.39
C ASN A 161 -5.37 -7.17 -12.09
N GLY A 162 -5.93 -6.86 -10.93
CA GLY A 162 -6.40 -5.53 -10.54
C GLY A 162 -7.89 -5.51 -10.22
N PRO A 163 -8.54 -4.35 -10.14
CA PRO A 163 -9.98 -4.25 -9.86
C PRO A 163 -10.82 -4.87 -10.97
N ASP A 164 -12.03 -5.32 -10.61
CA ASP A 164 -13.05 -5.74 -11.60
C ASP A 164 -13.41 -4.57 -12.51
N MET A 165 -12.81 -4.56 -13.70
CA MET A 165 -12.93 -3.45 -14.64
C MET A 165 -14.33 -3.33 -15.25
N ASP A 166 -15.09 -4.40 -15.37
CA ASP A 166 -16.46 -4.33 -15.90
C ASP A 166 -17.34 -3.53 -14.93
N THR A 167 -17.16 -3.76 -13.63
CA THR A 167 -17.83 -2.98 -12.58
C THR A 167 -17.32 -1.54 -12.53
N VAL A 168 -16.01 -1.31 -12.62
CA VAL A 168 -15.39 0.03 -12.61
C VAL A 168 -15.94 0.87 -13.75
N GLU A 169 -15.83 0.41 -15.00
CA GLU A 169 -16.27 1.14 -16.19
C GLU A 169 -17.76 1.47 -16.12
N LYS A 170 -18.60 0.50 -15.77
CA LYS A 170 -20.05 0.71 -15.61
C LYS A 170 -20.38 1.81 -14.61
N LEU A 171 -19.67 1.85 -13.47
CA LEU A 171 -19.93 2.86 -12.43
C LEU A 171 -19.43 4.24 -12.85
N VAL A 172 -18.25 4.32 -13.44
CA VAL A 172 -17.61 5.58 -13.86
C VAL A 172 -18.38 6.23 -15.03
N GLU A 173 -18.84 5.44 -15.99
CA GLU A 173 -19.59 5.91 -17.14
C GLU A 173 -21.07 6.20 -16.81
N GLY A 174 -21.62 5.52 -15.79
CA GLY A 174 -23.03 5.61 -15.44
C GLY A 174 -23.39 6.73 -14.46
N ASP A 175 -22.48 7.12 -13.59
CA ASP A 175 -22.76 7.99 -12.45
C ASP A 175 -21.82 9.20 -12.35
N GLU A 176 -22.35 10.40 -12.58
CA GLU A 176 -21.61 11.66 -12.48
C GLU A 176 -21.13 11.99 -11.04
N ALA A 177 -21.73 11.37 -10.03
CA ALA A 177 -21.30 11.54 -8.64
C ALA A 177 -19.98 10.81 -8.34
N VAL A 178 -19.56 9.87 -9.18
CA VAL A 178 -18.26 9.18 -9.05
C VAL A 178 -17.15 10.12 -9.49
N LYS A 179 -16.40 10.65 -8.51
CA LYS A 179 -15.36 11.66 -8.72
C LYS A 179 -13.93 11.12 -8.59
N GLY A 180 -13.79 9.94 -8.03
CA GLY A 180 -12.46 9.39 -7.85
C GLY A 180 -12.42 7.88 -7.65
N MET A 181 -11.22 7.34 -7.80
CA MET A 181 -10.91 5.93 -7.57
C MET A 181 -9.54 5.82 -6.93
N TRP A 182 -9.43 5.04 -5.87
CA TRP A 182 -8.16 4.68 -5.27
C TRP A 182 -7.53 3.49 -5.98
N CYS A 183 -6.23 3.55 -6.28
CA CYS A 183 -5.48 2.42 -6.83
C CYS A 183 -4.13 2.28 -6.12
N VAL A 184 -3.78 1.04 -5.74
CA VAL A 184 -2.42 0.64 -5.35
C VAL A 184 -1.97 -0.40 -6.38
N PRO A 185 -1.40 0.05 -7.52
CA PRO A 185 -1.36 -0.77 -8.73
C PRO A 185 -0.26 -1.82 -8.76
N LYS A 186 0.78 -1.66 -7.96
CA LYS A 186 1.90 -2.58 -7.91
C LYS A 186 2.08 -3.09 -6.49
N TYR A 187 2.15 -4.43 -6.36
CA TYR A 187 2.27 -5.10 -5.05
C TYR A 187 1.23 -4.59 -4.05
N SER A 188 -0.03 -4.59 -4.45
CA SER A 188 -1.16 -3.94 -3.78
C SER A 188 -1.24 -4.28 -2.28
N ASN A 189 -1.70 -3.33 -1.50
CA ASN A 189 -1.94 -3.50 -0.08
C ASN A 189 -3.42 -3.88 0.16
N PRO A 190 -3.75 -5.09 0.68
CA PRO A 190 -2.84 -6.08 1.27
C PRO A 190 -2.46 -7.28 0.37
N GLN A 191 -3.00 -7.44 -0.83
CA GLN A 191 -2.95 -8.70 -1.59
C GLN A 191 -1.61 -8.95 -2.28
N GLY A 192 -0.81 -7.90 -2.53
CA GLY A 192 0.45 -8.00 -3.22
C GLY A 192 0.32 -8.22 -4.74
N TYR A 193 -0.86 -8.02 -5.31
CA TYR A 193 -1.11 -8.12 -6.75
C TYR A 193 -0.57 -6.90 -7.50
N THR A 194 -0.15 -7.11 -8.73
CA THR A 194 0.21 -6.04 -9.66
C THR A 194 -0.82 -6.01 -10.79
N TYR A 195 -1.33 -4.82 -11.10
CA TYR A 195 -2.32 -4.66 -12.17
C TYR A 195 -1.75 -5.13 -13.51
N SER A 196 -2.52 -5.88 -14.27
CA SER A 196 -2.13 -6.31 -15.60
C SER A 196 -2.08 -5.13 -16.58
N GLU A 197 -1.29 -5.26 -17.64
CA GLU A 197 -1.26 -4.26 -18.72
C GLU A 197 -2.67 -3.99 -19.29
N GLU A 198 -3.47 -5.03 -19.45
CA GLU A 198 -4.86 -4.90 -19.90
C GLU A 198 -5.69 -4.03 -18.95
N THR A 199 -5.59 -4.27 -17.64
CA THR A 199 -6.29 -3.45 -16.62
C THR A 199 -5.86 -1.99 -16.70
N VAL A 200 -4.55 -1.72 -16.81
CA VAL A 200 -4.04 -0.35 -16.88
C VAL A 200 -4.50 0.34 -18.16
N ARG A 201 -4.50 -0.37 -19.30
CA ARG A 201 -5.04 0.16 -20.57
C ARG A 201 -6.55 0.45 -20.49
N ARG A 202 -7.32 -0.42 -19.87
CA ARG A 202 -8.76 -0.19 -19.65
C ARG A 202 -8.99 1.03 -18.77
N LEU A 203 -8.26 1.16 -17.65
CA LEU A 203 -8.30 2.36 -16.79
C LEU A 203 -7.99 3.63 -17.56
N ALA A 204 -6.94 3.61 -18.39
CA ALA A 204 -6.53 4.76 -19.20
C ALA A 204 -7.57 5.16 -20.27
N ALA A 205 -8.32 4.19 -20.79
CA ALA A 205 -9.32 4.40 -21.86
C ALA A 205 -10.74 4.68 -21.36
N MET A 206 -10.97 4.67 -20.03
CA MET A 206 -12.30 4.97 -19.46
C MET A 206 -12.89 6.30 -19.96
N LYS A 207 -14.20 6.37 -19.99
CA LYS A 207 -14.96 7.58 -20.36
C LYS A 207 -15.80 8.03 -19.18
N PRO A 208 -15.20 8.70 -18.18
CA PRO A 208 -15.94 9.15 -17.02
C PRO A 208 -17.06 10.10 -17.39
N LYS A 209 -18.25 9.87 -16.82
CA LYS A 209 -19.35 10.81 -16.93
C LYS A 209 -19.05 12.13 -16.24
N ALA A 210 -18.28 12.10 -15.14
CA ALA A 210 -17.79 13.27 -14.47
C ALA A 210 -16.50 13.79 -15.10
N ALA A 211 -16.50 15.01 -15.63
CA ALA A 211 -15.30 15.63 -16.22
C ALA A 211 -14.17 15.84 -15.20
N ASP A 212 -14.52 15.93 -13.93
CA ASP A 212 -13.61 16.11 -12.79
C ASP A 212 -13.26 14.80 -12.09
N PHE A 213 -13.52 13.64 -12.70
CA PHE A 213 -13.09 12.33 -12.21
C PHE A 213 -11.56 12.21 -12.25
N ARG A 214 -10.97 11.62 -11.19
CA ARG A 214 -9.54 11.35 -11.12
C ARG A 214 -9.25 9.96 -10.53
N ILE A 215 -8.26 9.29 -11.12
CA ILE A 215 -7.63 8.10 -10.56
C ILE A 215 -6.50 8.56 -9.63
N TYR A 216 -6.55 8.14 -8.37
CA TYR A 216 -5.51 8.33 -7.38
C TYR A 216 -4.61 7.10 -7.39
N TRP A 217 -3.50 7.20 -8.11
CA TRP A 217 -2.58 6.12 -8.40
C TRP A 217 -1.43 6.09 -7.40
N ASP A 218 -1.66 5.43 -6.25
CA ASP A 218 -0.66 5.32 -5.16
C ASP A 218 0.33 4.19 -5.47
N ASN A 219 1.41 4.53 -6.19
CA ASN A 219 2.47 3.61 -6.61
C ASN A 219 3.53 3.47 -5.50
N ALA A 220 3.08 3.19 -4.28
CA ALA A 220 3.92 3.14 -3.07
C ALA A 220 5.01 2.06 -3.11
N TYR A 221 4.85 1.06 -3.95
CA TYR A 221 5.74 -0.10 -4.05
C TYR A 221 6.44 -0.22 -5.41
N ALA A 222 6.58 0.86 -6.15
CA ALA A 222 7.14 0.89 -7.50
C ALA A 222 8.45 0.10 -7.65
N VAL A 223 9.34 0.19 -6.65
CA VAL A 223 10.69 -0.43 -6.63
C VAL A 223 10.86 -1.52 -5.55
N HIS A 224 9.78 -1.96 -4.93
CA HIS A 224 9.82 -2.88 -3.76
C HIS A 224 9.71 -4.34 -4.16
N HIS A 225 10.63 -4.81 -5.01
CA HIS A 225 10.72 -6.22 -5.40
C HIS A 225 11.31 -7.06 -4.27
N LEU A 226 10.79 -8.28 -4.08
CA LEU A 226 11.39 -9.27 -3.17
C LEU A 226 12.60 -9.94 -3.81
N TYR A 227 12.65 -10.01 -5.14
CA TYR A 227 13.66 -10.75 -5.88
C TYR A 227 14.58 -9.79 -6.65
N GLY A 228 15.87 -10.10 -6.67
CA GLY A 228 16.86 -9.32 -7.41
C GLY A 228 16.80 -9.57 -8.92
N GLU A 229 16.36 -10.76 -9.34
CA GLU A 229 16.27 -11.17 -10.73
C GLU A 229 15.09 -10.49 -11.42
N LYS A 230 15.35 -9.84 -12.55
CA LYS A 230 14.34 -9.05 -13.28
C LYS A 230 13.13 -9.87 -13.73
N GLU A 231 13.34 -11.14 -14.08
CA GLU A 231 12.31 -12.08 -14.53
C GLU A 231 11.32 -12.46 -13.42
N ARG A 232 11.70 -12.22 -12.17
CA ARG A 232 10.86 -12.46 -10.98
C ARG A 232 10.22 -11.17 -10.44
N GLN A 233 10.46 -10.04 -11.08
CA GLN A 233 9.88 -8.75 -10.72
C GLN A 233 8.65 -8.48 -11.58
N ASP A 234 7.62 -7.92 -10.96
CA ASP A 234 6.46 -7.47 -11.74
C ASP A 234 6.78 -6.14 -12.41
N TRP A 235 6.27 -5.99 -13.62
CA TRP A 235 6.31 -4.75 -14.36
C TRP A 235 4.93 -4.09 -14.35
N LEU A 236 4.90 -2.76 -14.32
CA LEU A 236 3.69 -1.95 -14.37
C LEU A 236 3.89 -0.88 -15.45
N PRO A 237 3.00 -0.77 -16.45
CA PRO A 237 3.13 0.26 -17.49
C PRO A 237 2.87 1.66 -16.93
N ASP A 238 3.48 2.67 -17.57
CA ASP A 238 3.24 4.09 -17.25
C ASP A 238 1.79 4.47 -17.61
N ILE A 239 0.97 4.64 -16.59
CA ILE A 239 -0.45 5.04 -16.73
C ILE A 239 -0.60 6.43 -17.34
N LEU A 240 0.34 7.36 -17.09
CA LEU A 240 0.26 8.72 -17.63
C LEU A 240 0.45 8.72 -19.14
N ALA A 241 1.42 7.92 -19.63
CA ALA A 241 1.61 7.74 -21.07
C ALA A 241 0.39 7.10 -21.72
N LEU A 242 -0.16 6.04 -21.12
CA LEU A 242 -1.36 5.37 -21.64
C LEU A 242 -2.60 6.27 -21.63
N CYS A 243 -2.80 7.09 -20.60
CA CYS A 243 -3.88 8.08 -20.57
C CYS A 243 -3.73 9.12 -21.68
N LYS A 244 -2.51 9.58 -21.94
CA LYS A 244 -2.23 10.51 -23.03
C LYS A 244 -2.53 9.88 -24.40
N GLU A 245 -2.13 8.62 -24.62
CA GLU A 245 -2.47 7.85 -25.82
C GLU A 245 -4.00 7.71 -26.02
N ALA A 246 -4.72 7.44 -24.92
CA ALA A 246 -6.17 7.26 -24.93
C ALA A 246 -6.97 8.57 -25.04
N GLY A 247 -6.31 9.74 -25.04
CA GLY A 247 -6.95 11.04 -25.09
C GLY A 247 -7.50 11.55 -23.75
N ASN A 248 -7.08 10.94 -22.63
CA ASN A 248 -7.47 11.27 -21.27
C ASN A 248 -6.29 11.75 -20.39
N PRO A 249 -5.45 12.70 -20.85
CA PRO A 249 -4.18 13.03 -20.19
C PRO A 249 -4.34 13.49 -18.74
N ASP A 250 -5.49 14.08 -18.39
CA ASP A 250 -5.72 14.69 -17.09
C ASP A 250 -6.36 13.74 -16.06
N MET A 251 -6.60 12.47 -16.42
CA MET A 251 -7.41 11.58 -15.60
C MET A 251 -6.67 11.03 -14.36
N VAL A 252 -5.34 11.10 -14.30
CA VAL A 252 -4.54 10.43 -13.26
C VAL A 252 -3.72 11.42 -12.44
N TYR A 253 -3.71 11.17 -11.12
CA TYR A 253 -2.74 11.67 -10.17
C TYR A 253 -1.91 10.49 -9.65
N GLU A 254 -0.63 10.43 -10.02
CA GLU A 254 0.28 9.40 -9.53
C GLU A 254 1.07 9.89 -8.32
N PHE A 255 1.23 9.03 -7.32
CA PHE A 255 1.93 9.33 -6.07
C PHE A 255 3.00 8.29 -5.78
N VAL A 256 4.19 8.75 -5.42
CA VAL A 256 5.33 7.91 -5.03
C VAL A 256 6.04 8.54 -3.84
N SER A 257 6.65 7.73 -3.00
CA SER A 257 7.52 8.23 -1.93
C SER A 257 8.69 7.32 -1.63
N THR A 258 9.75 7.89 -1.07
CA THR A 258 10.89 7.14 -0.56
C THR A 258 10.68 6.63 0.88
N SER A 259 9.45 6.72 1.42
CA SER A 259 9.15 6.36 2.82
C SER A 259 9.54 4.94 3.19
N LYS A 260 9.50 4.01 2.23
CA LYS A 260 9.91 2.61 2.44
C LYS A 260 11.22 2.27 1.70
N VAL A 261 11.82 3.26 1.02
CA VAL A 261 13.14 3.14 0.37
C VAL A 261 14.24 3.54 1.35
N THR A 262 14.07 4.69 2.04
CA THR A 262 15.02 5.23 3.01
C THR A 262 14.40 5.29 4.41
N PHE A 263 14.10 6.49 4.90
CA PHE A 263 13.51 6.70 6.23
C PHE A 263 12.06 7.15 6.13
N PRO A 264 11.08 6.41 6.70
CA PRO A 264 9.67 6.85 6.72
C PRO A 264 9.46 8.23 7.35
N GLY A 265 10.27 8.56 8.38
CA GLY A 265 10.20 9.83 9.09
C GLY A 265 10.88 11.00 8.36
N ALA A 266 11.66 10.73 7.32
CA ALA A 266 12.44 11.73 6.58
C ALA A 266 12.52 11.39 5.08
N GLY A 267 11.45 10.86 4.51
CA GLY A 267 11.33 10.56 3.09
C GLY A 267 11.17 11.81 2.22
N VAL A 268 11.08 11.57 0.92
CA VAL A 268 10.67 12.54 -0.11
C VAL A 268 9.56 11.89 -0.93
N CYS A 269 8.55 12.66 -1.30
CA CYS A 269 7.48 12.15 -2.14
C CYS A 269 7.21 13.05 -3.34
N MET A 270 6.46 12.53 -4.30
CA MET A 270 6.06 13.27 -5.49
C MET A 270 4.58 13.07 -5.81
N ALA A 271 4.05 14.02 -6.57
CA ALA A 271 2.90 13.82 -7.44
C ALA A 271 3.37 13.95 -8.90
N ALA A 272 2.92 13.03 -9.75
CA ALA A 272 3.10 13.12 -11.19
C ALA A 272 1.75 13.16 -11.89
N SER A 273 1.61 13.98 -12.93
CA SER A 273 0.38 14.11 -13.71
C SER A 273 0.64 14.89 -14.99
N SER A 274 -0.43 15.10 -15.78
CA SER A 274 -0.39 15.95 -16.95
C SER A 274 0.09 17.38 -16.67
N GLU A 275 0.51 18.09 -17.70
CA GLU A 275 0.89 19.50 -17.59
C GLU A 275 -0.24 20.36 -17.00
N ALA A 276 -1.50 20.12 -17.39
CA ALA A 276 -2.64 20.87 -16.91
C ALA A 276 -2.88 20.64 -15.40
N ASN A 277 -2.90 19.38 -14.95
CA ASN A 277 -3.01 19.05 -13.54
C ASN A 277 -1.81 19.56 -12.73
N ARG A 278 -0.60 19.49 -13.28
CA ARG A 278 0.61 20.00 -12.63
C ARG A 278 0.53 21.52 -12.41
N LYS A 279 0.05 22.27 -13.40
CA LYS A 279 -0.20 23.72 -13.25
C LYS A 279 -1.22 23.99 -12.15
N GLU A 280 -2.28 23.19 -12.08
CA GLU A 280 -3.30 23.29 -11.02
C GLU A 280 -2.68 23.01 -9.64
N PHE A 281 -1.88 21.96 -9.49
CA PHE A 281 -1.16 21.67 -8.25
C PHE A 281 -0.25 22.83 -7.83
N LEU A 282 0.55 23.38 -8.73
CA LEU A 282 1.45 24.49 -8.43
C LEU A 282 0.68 25.75 -8.05
N ARG A 283 -0.47 26.02 -8.66
CA ARG A 283 -1.35 27.15 -8.31
C ARG A 283 -1.82 27.08 -6.85
N HIS A 284 -2.13 25.90 -6.36
CA HIS A 284 -2.49 25.71 -4.96
C HIS A 284 -1.27 25.66 -4.04
N LEU A 285 -0.20 25.02 -4.48
CA LEU A 285 1.01 24.83 -3.69
C LEU A 285 1.67 26.17 -3.32
N GLN A 286 1.70 27.14 -4.25
CA GLN A 286 2.27 28.47 -3.99
C GLN A 286 1.54 29.28 -2.89
N ILE A 287 0.31 28.89 -2.54
CA ILE A 287 -0.42 29.46 -1.40
C ILE A 287 -0.07 28.73 -0.11
N GLN A 288 0.23 27.43 -0.20
CA GLN A 288 0.49 26.57 0.95
C GLN A 288 1.94 26.67 1.45
N THR A 289 2.91 26.82 0.52
CA THR A 289 4.34 26.82 0.84
C THR A 289 5.13 27.66 -0.17
N ILE A 290 6.38 28.03 0.20
CA ILE A 290 7.34 28.64 -0.73
C ILE A 290 8.27 27.57 -1.35
N GLY A 291 8.18 26.33 -0.91
CA GLY A 291 8.94 25.18 -1.36
C GLY A 291 9.14 24.17 -0.25
N HIS A 292 9.36 22.92 -0.65
CA HIS A 292 9.62 21.81 0.26
C HIS A 292 11.11 21.73 0.62
N ASP A 293 11.45 20.86 1.57
CA ASP A 293 12.80 20.64 2.09
C ASP A 293 13.77 20.14 1.00
N LYS A 294 14.53 21.09 0.41
CA LYS A 294 15.51 20.79 -0.64
C LYS A 294 16.81 20.19 -0.10
N VAL A 295 17.13 20.42 1.16
CA VAL A 295 18.29 19.78 1.80
C VAL A 295 18.05 18.27 1.89
N ASN A 296 16.83 17.86 2.26
CA ASN A 296 16.47 16.47 2.27
C ASN A 296 16.41 15.84 0.85
N GLN A 297 15.92 16.60 -0.14
CA GLN A 297 15.95 16.16 -1.55
C GLN A 297 17.40 15.95 -2.02
N LEU A 298 18.31 16.90 -1.77
CA LEU A 298 19.72 16.78 -2.13
C LEU A 298 20.38 15.57 -1.46
N ARG A 299 20.06 15.35 -0.18
CA ARG A 299 20.57 14.20 0.57
C ARG A 299 20.16 12.86 -0.06
N HIS A 300 18.91 12.72 -0.49
CA HIS A 300 18.42 11.54 -1.21
C HIS A 300 19.14 11.34 -2.54
N VAL A 301 19.29 12.42 -3.32
CA VAL A 301 20.03 12.38 -4.60
C VAL A 301 21.48 11.96 -4.39
N ARG A 302 22.17 12.51 -3.39
CA ARG A 302 23.56 12.15 -3.10
C ARG A 302 23.72 10.71 -2.64
N PHE A 303 22.76 10.19 -1.88
CA PHE A 303 22.79 8.82 -1.37
C PHE A 303 22.40 7.79 -2.44
N LEU A 304 21.28 8.00 -3.12
CA LEU A 304 20.76 7.06 -4.11
C LEU A 304 21.42 7.23 -5.49
N ARG A 305 21.90 8.43 -5.81
CA ARG A 305 22.55 8.83 -7.06
C ARG A 305 21.64 8.78 -8.28
N ASP A 306 21.27 7.59 -8.72
CA ASP A 306 20.53 7.26 -9.92
C ASP A 306 19.74 5.95 -9.74
N MET A 307 19.07 5.47 -10.80
CA MET A 307 18.32 4.22 -10.74
C MET A 307 19.17 2.98 -10.47
N ASP A 308 20.45 2.99 -10.82
CA ASP A 308 21.31 1.87 -10.48
C ASP A 308 21.61 1.85 -8.97
N GLY A 309 21.81 3.01 -8.37
CA GLY A 309 21.92 3.16 -6.92
C GLY A 309 20.62 2.77 -6.20
N VAL A 310 19.46 3.16 -6.73
CA VAL A 310 18.16 2.71 -6.22
C VAL A 310 18.03 1.19 -6.29
N ARG A 311 18.33 0.58 -7.43
CA ARG A 311 18.27 -0.88 -7.61
C ARG A 311 19.20 -1.62 -6.66
N GLU A 312 20.44 -1.14 -6.51
CA GLU A 312 21.41 -1.72 -5.57
C GLU A 312 20.89 -1.66 -4.12
N HIS A 313 20.37 -0.51 -3.72
CA HIS A 313 19.81 -0.31 -2.38
C HIS A 313 18.57 -1.18 -2.14
N MET A 314 17.63 -1.17 -3.09
CA MET A 314 16.39 -1.94 -2.99
C MET A 314 16.59 -3.45 -3.09
N LYS A 315 17.64 -3.92 -3.77
CA LYS A 315 18.01 -5.33 -3.75
C LYS A 315 18.33 -5.80 -2.33
N LYS A 316 19.13 -5.03 -1.58
CA LYS A 316 19.45 -5.34 -0.17
C LYS A 316 18.19 -5.31 0.71
N GLN A 317 17.32 -4.33 0.50
CA GLN A 317 16.01 -4.25 1.15
C GLN A 317 15.15 -5.47 0.85
N GLY A 318 15.11 -5.89 -0.42
CA GLY A 318 14.35 -7.04 -0.89
C GLY A 318 14.83 -8.35 -0.26
N GLU A 319 16.14 -8.58 -0.17
CA GLU A 319 16.73 -9.78 0.46
C GLU A 319 16.31 -9.93 1.93
N LEU A 320 16.35 -8.84 2.71
CA LEU A 320 15.89 -8.84 4.10
C LEU A 320 14.38 -9.10 4.20
N THR A 321 13.60 -8.48 3.30
CA THR A 321 12.15 -8.65 3.28
C THR A 321 11.76 -10.07 2.86
N LEU A 322 12.40 -10.62 1.82
CA LEU A 322 12.14 -11.98 1.32
C LEU A 322 12.33 -13.03 2.43
N THR A 323 13.43 -12.94 3.19
CA THR A 323 13.69 -13.86 4.31
C THR A 323 12.54 -13.91 5.30
N ARG A 324 11.92 -12.75 5.59
CA ARG A 324 10.74 -12.66 6.48
C ARG A 324 9.48 -13.23 5.84
N PHE A 325 9.27 -12.96 4.56
CA PHE A 325 8.13 -13.51 3.82
C PHE A 325 8.21 -15.04 3.74
N GLU A 326 9.38 -15.58 3.41
CA GLU A 326 9.62 -17.03 3.35
C GLU A 326 9.39 -17.72 4.70
N ALA A 327 9.79 -17.08 5.81
CA ALA A 327 9.54 -17.60 7.15
C ALA A 327 8.03 -17.74 7.42
N VAL A 328 7.23 -16.72 7.07
CA VAL A 328 5.78 -16.75 7.23
C VAL A 328 5.13 -17.75 6.26
N TRP A 329 5.48 -17.73 4.98
CA TRP A 329 4.93 -18.67 3.99
C TRP A 329 5.21 -20.12 4.37
N LYS A 330 6.43 -20.45 4.75
CA LYS A 330 6.80 -21.80 5.18
C LYS A 330 5.97 -22.25 6.36
N LEU A 331 5.71 -21.38 7.31
CA LEU A 331 4.88 -21.69 8.47
C LEU A 331 3.41 -21.89 8.09
N LEU A 332 2.83 -20.99 7.29
CA LEU A 332 1.46 -21.12 6.82
C LEU A 332 1.26 -22.42 6.01
N GLU A 333 2.20 -22.73 5.11
CA GLU A 333 2.14 -23.94 4.28
C GLU A 333 2.25 -25.21 5.12
N SER A 334 3.21 -25.28 6.04
CA SER A 334 3.43 -26.46 6.89
C SER A 334 2.29 -26.72 7.87
N GLU A 335 1.64 -25.64 8.36
CA GLU A 335 0.67 -25.72 9.46
C GLU A 335 -0.79 -25.64 9.02
N LEU A 336 -1.08 -24.94 7.91
CA LEU A 336 -2.44 -24.72 7.41
C LEU A 336 -2.65 -25.31 6.02
N GLY A 337 -1.57 -25.64 5.30
CA GLY A 337 -1.64 -26.21 3.96
C GLY A 337 -2.48 -27.49 3.92
N GLY A 338 -3.42 -27.57 2.98
CA GLY A 338 -4.31 -28.73 2.82
C GLY A 338 -5.39 -28.93 3.89
N LEU A 339 -5.46 -28.07 4.93
CA LEU A 339 -6.50 -28.19 5.97
C LEU A 339 -7.85 -27.59 5.57
N GLY A 340 -7.91 -26.77 4.50
CA GLY A 340 -9.14 -26.12 4.02
C GLY A 340 -9.69 -25.03 4.94
N ILE A 341 -8.81 -24.40 5.74
CA ILE A 341 -9.20 -23.42 6.77
C ILE A 341 -8.69 -22.00 6.50
N GLY A 342 -8.04 -21.79 5.39
CA GLY A 342 -7.60 -20.48 4.92
C GLY A 342 -6.76 -20.57 3.65
N THR A 343 -6.60 -19.44 2.98
CA THR A 343 -5.74 -19.25 1.81
C THR A 343 -4.92 -17.97 2.00
N TRP A 344 -3.80 -17.85 1.32
CA TRP A 344 -2.93 -16.68 1.40
C TRP A 344 -2.22 -16.39 0.10
N THR A 345 -1.74 -15.15 -0.05
CA THR A 345 -1.06 -14.70 -1.26
C THR A 345 0.45 -14.93 -1.20
N TYR A 346 1.07 -15.06 -2.38
CA TYR A 346 2.52 -15.17 -2.59
C TYR A 346 3.02 -14.01 -3.46
N PRO A 347 3.06 -12.77 -2.93
CA PRO A 347 3.48 -11.63 -3.71
C PRO A 347 4.95 -11.69 -4.10
N ARG A 348 5.30 -11.04 -5.21
CA ARG A 348 6.68 -10.88 -5.67
C ARG A 348 7.33 -9.58 -5.18
N GLY A 349 6.61 -8.79 -4.40
CA GLY A 349 7.04 -7.52 -3.85
C GLY A 349 6.07 -6.95 -2.83
N GLY A 350 6.34 -5.74 -2.38
CA GLY A 350 5.52 -5.06 -1.37
C GLY A 350 5.82 -5.50 0.06
N TYR A 351 4.87 -5.26 0.96
CA TYR A 351 5.08 -5.37 2.41
C TYR A 351 4.08 -6.28 3.12
N PHE A 352 3.15 -6.92 2.38
CA PHE A 352 2.04 -7.63 2.99
C PHE A 352 1.77 -8.99 2.37
N ILE A 353 1.24 -9.87 3.21
CA ILE A 353 0.59 -11.12 2.81
C ILE A 353 -0.88 -10.96 3.17
N SER A 354 -1.78 -11.21 2.22
CA SER A 354 -3.21 -11.27 2.47
C SER A 354 -3.61 -12.70 2.83
N PHE A 355 -4.26 -12.86 3.97
CA PHE A 355 -4.80 -14.14 4.41
C PHE A 355 -6.33 -14.07 4.37
N ALA A 356 -6.96 -15.06 3.75
CA ALA A 356 -8.41 -15.23 3.76
C ALA A 356 -8.76 -16.43 4.66
N ALA A 357 -9.38 -16.13 5.80
CA ALA A 357 -9.93 -17.12 6.73
C ALA A 357 -11.28 -17.66 6.25
N MET A 358 -11.81 -18.64 6.95
CA MET A 358 -13.21 -19.05 6.83
C MET A 358 -14.15 -17.85 7.05
N ASP A 359 -15.18 -17.71 6.27
CA ASP A 359 -16.16 -16.63 6.37
C ASP A 359 -16.68 -16.44 7.80
N GLY A 360 -16.69 -15.20 8.28
CA GLY A 360 -17.06 -14.83 9.64
C GLY A 360 -15.96 -15.11 10.69
N GLY A 361 -14.72 -15.44 10.27
CA GLY A 361 -13.65 -15.84 11.18
C GLY A 361 -12.62 -14.76 11.50
N ALA A 362 -12.45 -13.75 10.64
CA ALA A 362 -11.31 -12.84 10.72
C ALA A 362 -11.26 -12.05 12.04
N ARG A 363 -12.38 -11.49 12.48
CA ARG A 363 -12.44 -10.74 13.75
C ARG A 363 -12.12 -11.61 14.96
N ALA A 364 -12.66 -12.83 14.99
CA ALA A 364 -12.40 -13.78 16.07
C ALA A 364 -10.92 -14.21 16.10
N ILE A 365 -10.32 -14.47 14.92
CA ILE A 365 -8.89 -14.80 14.81
C ILE A 365 -8.01 -13.66 15.31
N VAL A 366 -8.27 -12.42 14.88
CA VAL A 366 -7.51 -11.24 15.33
C VAL A 366 -7.66 -11.02 16.83
N ALA A 367 -8.86 -11.20 17.39
CA ALA A 367 -9.11 -11.11 18.82
C ALA A 367 -8.36 -12.22 19.60
N LYS A 368 -8.42 -13.46 19.10
CA LYS A 368 -7.71 -14.60 19.70
C LYS A 368 -6.20 -14.41 19.68
N ALA A 369 -5.63 -13.98 18.57
CA ALA A 369 -4.21 -13.68 18.45
C ALA A 369 -3.75 -12.62 19.47
N LYS A 370 -4.57 -11.61 19.71
CA LYS A 370 -4.31 -10.55 20.67
C LYS A 370 -4.25 -11.06 22.12
N GLU A 371 -5.03 -12.09 22.48
CA GLU A 371 -4.98 -12.71 23.81
C GLU A 371 -3.59 -13.27 24.14
N ALA A 372 -2.86 -13.77 23.14
CA ALA A 372 -1.49 -14.28 23.28
C ALA A 372 -0.41 -13.23 22.91
N GLY A 373 -0.78 -11.92 22.88
CA GLY A 373 0.15 -10.82 22.69
C GLY A 373 0.50 -10.48 21.25
N LEU A 374 -0.17 -11.09 20.24
CA LEU A 374 0.04 -10.74 18.84
C LEU A 374 -0.89 -9.62 18.38
N THR A 375 -0.31 -8.47 18.03
CA THR A 375 -1.04 -7.35 17.42
C THR A 375 -1.08 -7.51 15.90
N LEU A 376 -2.29 -7.57 15.37
CA LEU A 376 -2.58 -7.53 13.94
C LEU A 376 -3.38 -6.26 13.59
N THR A 377 -3.43 -5.91 12.31
CA THR A 377 -4.38 -4.88 11.85
C THR A 377 -5.81 -5.33 12.19
N PRO A 378 -6.67 -4.45 12.73
CA PRO A 378 -8.05 -4.83 13.02
C PRO A 378 -8.75 -5.38 11.77
N ALA A 379 -9.43 -6.51 11.90
CA ALA A 379 -10.19 -7.11 10.81
C ALA A 379 -11.23 -6.12 10.25
N GLY A 380 -11.43 -6.16 8.94
CA GLY A 380 -12.29 -5.21 8.25
C GLY A 380 -11.60 -3.90 7.83
N SER A 381 -10.43 -3.55 8.37
CA SER A 381 -9.73 -2.27 8.03
C SER A 381 -9.42 -2.14 6.54
N SER A 382 -9.25 -3.24 5.84
CA SER A 382 -9.01 -3.27 4.38
C SER A 382 -10.27 -3.04 3.55
N PHE A 383 -11.38 -2.61 4.17
CA PHE A 383 -12.67 -2.34 3.52
C PHE A 383 -13.22 -0.99 3.94
N PRO A 384 -13.99 -0.31 3.06
CA PRO A 384 -14.74 0.89 3.40
C PRO A 384 -15.58 0.70 4.67
N TYR A 385 -15.61 1.72 5.52
CA TYR A 385 -16.36 1.72 6.78
C TYR A 385 -15.98 0.56 7.73
N LYS A 386 -14.83 -0.09 7.50
CA LYS A 386 -14.33 -1.26 8.25
C LYS A 386 -15.29 -2.46 8.21
N LYS A 387 -16.00 -2.60 7.09
CA LYS A 387 -17.00 -3.66 6.87
C LYS A 387 -16.53 -4.61 5.78
N ASP A 388 -15.84 -5.68 6.16
CA ASP A 388 -15.62 -6.84 5.31
C ASP A 388 -16.91 -7.67 5.27
N PRO A 389 -17.60 -7.81 4.13
CA PRO A 389 -18.86 -8.56 4.04
C PRO A 389 -18.73 -10.03 4.42
N LYS A 390 -17.56 -10.61 4.19
CA LYS A 390 -17.26 -12.02 4.51
C LYS A 390 -16.62 -12.20 5.88
N ASP A 391 -16.13 -11.11 6.50
CA ASP A 391 -15.31 -11.16 7.72
C ASP A 391 -14.22 -12.23 7.61
N SER A 392 -13.45 -12.20 6.52
CA SER A 392 -12.47 -13.23 6.18
C SER A 392 -11.06 -12.70 5.96
N ASN A 393 -10.91 -11.41 5.60
CA ASN A 393 -9.60 -10.85 5.25
C ASN A 393 -8.79 -10.45 6.49
N ILE A 394 -7.55 -10.94 6.54
CA ILE A 394 -6.54 -10.57 7.54
C ILE A 394 -5.27 -10.15 6.81
N ARG A 395 -4.76 -8.96 7.11
CA ARG A 395 -3.50 -8.45 6.59
C ARG A 395 -2.36 -8.83 7.53
N ILE A 396 -1.37 -9.55 7.00
CA ILE A 396 -0.13 -9.91 7.70
C ILE A 396 0.99 -8.99 7.20
N ALA A 397 1.68 -8.31 8.12
CA ALA A 397 2.82 -7.43 7.83
C ALA A 397 4.11 -8.01 8.42
N PRO A 398 4.88 -8.82 7.68
CA PRO A 398 6.06 -9.50 8.21
C PRO A 398 7.31 -8.61 8.26
N THR A 399 7.28 -7.39 7.74
CA THR A 399 8.48 -6.59 7.46
C THR A 399 9.16 -5.99 8.70
N TYR A 400 8.42 -5.78 9.78
CA TYR A 400 8.94 -5.10 10.98
C TYR A 400 9.61 -6.03 11.99
N PRO A 401 9.03 -7.20 12.37
CA PRO A 401 9.64 -8.08 13.37
C PRO A 401 10.93 -8.75 12.84
N SER A 402 11.79 -9.17 13.74
CA SER A 402 12.89 -10.09 13.40
C SER A 402 12.35 -11.45 12.93
N VAL A 403 13.22 -12.27 12.32
CA VAL A 403 12.81 -13.62 11.88
C VAL A 403 12.43 -14.50 13.07
N GLU A 404 13.12 -14.36 14.20
CA GLU A 404 12.85 -15.09 15.44
C GLU A 404 11.49 -14.70 16.03
N GLU A 405 11.19 -13.38 16.06
CA GLU A 405 9.89 -12.88 16.49
C GLU A 405 8.76 -13.36 15.58
N LEU A 406 9.01 -13.42 14.24
CA LEU A 406 8.05 -13.94 13.28
C LEU A 406 7.70 -15.41 13.49
N GLN A 407 8.64 -16.24 13.93
CA GLN A 407 8.35 -17.65 14.24
C GLN A 407 7.31 -17.77 15.35
N LEU A 408 7.49 -17.02 16.44
CA LEU A 408 6.54 -17.01 17.56
C LEU A 408 5.21 -16.36 17.17
N ALA A 409 5.26 -15.20 16.54
CA ALA A 409 4.07 -14.47 16.07
C ALA A 409 3.25 -15.31 15.08
N GLY A 410 3.92 -15.95 14.13
CA GLY A 410 3.29 -16.85 13.19
C GLY A 410 2.67 -18.08 13.85
N ARG A 411 3.33 -18.65 14.89
CA ARG A 411 2.76 -19.76 15.65
C ARG A 411 1.47 -19.36 16.38
N VAL A 412 1.46 -18.18 17.02
CA VAL A 412 0.25 -17.63 17.65
C VAL A 412 -0.85 -17.42 16.60
N PHE A 413 -0.50 -16.86 15.43
CA PHE A 413 -1.45 -16.66 14.33
C PHE A 413 -2.07 -17.99 13.88
N VAL A 414 -1.25 -18.99 13.60
CA VAL A 414 -1.69 -20.31 13.14
C VAL A 414 -2.60 -20.99 14.17
N LEU A 415 -2.23 -20.97 15.45
CA LEU A 415 -3.06 -21.52 16.52
C LEU A 415 -4.41 -20.78 16.61
N SER A 416 -4.40 -19.46 16.46
CA SER A 416 -5.64 -18.66 16.47
C SER A 416 -6.56 -19.02 15.30
N VAL A 417 -6.00 -19.21 14.08
CA VAL A 417 -6.75 -19.66 12.91
C VAL A 417 -7.37 -21.04 13.16
N LYS A 418 -6.57 -22.01 13.64
CA LYS A 418 -7.01 -23.37 13.89
C LYS A 418 -8.13 -23.41 14.95
N LEU A 419 -7.93 -22.77 16.10
CA LEU A 419 -8.89 -22.77 17.21
C LEU A 419 -10.22 -22.12 16.81
N VAL A 420 -10.19 -20.93 16.23
CA VAL A 420 -11.41 -20.24 15.79
C VAL A 420 -12.15 -21.04 14.73
N THR A 421 -11.43 -21.65 13.79
CA THR A 421 -12.06 -22.49 12.77
C THR A 421 -12.73 -23.72 13.37
N ILE A 422 -12.10 -24.38 14.36
CA ILE A 422 -12.69 -25.53 15.07
C ILE A 422 -13.99 -25.10 15.78
N ASP A 423 -13.97 -23.95 16.48
CA ASP A 423 -15.16 -23.42 17.17
C ASP A 423 -16.32 -23.24 16.20
N LYS A 424 -16.07 -22.58 15.06
CA LYS A 424 -17.09 -22.36 14.02
C LYS A 424 -17.61 -23.67 13.40
N LEU A 425 -16.75 -24.67 13.22
CA LEU A 425 -17.17 -25.97 12.70
C LEU A 425 -18.01 -26.75 13.71
N LEU A 426 -17.73 -26.59 15.01
CA LEU A 426 -18.52 -27.21 16.09
C LEU A 426 -19.89 -26.55 16.27
N GLU A 427 -19.98 -25.21 16.05
CA GLU A 427 -21.25 -24.46 16.11
C GLU A 427 -22.21 -24.86 14.97
N ASN A 428 -21.68 -25.33 13.84
CA ASN A 428 -22.45 -25.69 12.64
C ASN A 428 -22.81 -27.19 12.56
N LYS A 429 -22.43 -27.99 13.58
CA LYS A 429 -22.73 -29.43 13.70
C LYS A 429 -23.75 -29.71 14.76
#